data_8462d4ff4df639885c313505b7803f5e
#
_entry.id   8462d4ff4df639885c313505b7803f5e
#
_cell.length_a   1.000
_cell.length_b   1.000
_cell.length_c   1.000
_cell.angle_alpha   90.00
_cell.angle_beta   90.00
_cell.angle_gamma   90.00
#
_symmetry.space_group_name_H-M   'P 1'
#
loop_
_entity.id
_entity.type
_entity.pdbx_description
1 polymer ?
#
loop_
_entity_poly.entity_id
_entity_poly.type
_entity_poly.pdbx_seq_one_letter_code
_entity_poly.pdbx_strand_id
1 'polypeptide(L)'
;MVAEKPGQTVLLVDDNAQNLELLEIYMEDLPEVRVVTATNGLEAMSKVVQDAPDLVLLDIMMPKMSGFEVCKRIKADPKTRDITVVMVTALNEPSDVERAAECGTDDYISKPIERKALVNLVRNLLATKTKG
;
A
#
# COMPACT_ATOMS: atom_id res chain seq x y z
N MET A 1 5.48 -19.44 19.97
CA MET A 1 5.27 -19.07 19.80
C MET A 1 4.82 -18.53 19.53
N VAL A 2 4.99 -18.39 19.27
CA VAL A 2 4.61 -17.90 18.66
C VAL A 2 4.38 -17.34 18.37
N ALA A 3 4.32 -17.54 18.28
CA ALA A 3 4.21 -17.11 17.70
C ALA A 3 3.95 -16.22 17.53
N GLU A 4 4.35 -16.08 17.81
CA GLU A 4 4.23 -15.08 17.47
C GLU A 4 4.21 -14.70 16.38
N LYS A 5 3.66 -14.58 16.42
CA LYS A 5 3.51 -14.15 15.08
C LYS A 5 4.25 -12.89 14.81
N PRO A 6 5.07 -12.84 13.77
CA PRO A 6 5.76 -11.62 13.44
C PRO A 6 4.77 -10.51 13.13
N GLY A 7 5.19 -9.27 13.24
CA GLY A 7 4.37 -8.14 12.91
C GLY A 7 3.92 -8.18 11.47
N GLN A 8 2.88 -7.45 11.17
CA GLN A 8 2.36 -7.37 9.81
C GLN A 8 3.32 -6.62 8.89
N THR A 9 3.22 -6.89 7.60
CA THR A 9 4.12 -6.30 6.61
C THR A 9 3.38 -5.29 5.75
N VAL A 10 4.00 -4.12 5.54
CA VAL A 10 3.48 -3.07 4.68
C VAL A 10 4.48 -2.86 3.54
N LEU A 11 3.97 -2.88 2.31
CA LEU A 11 4.77 -2.57 1.13
C LEU A 11 4.48 -1.14 0.70
N LEU A 12 5.53 -0.33 0.61
CA LEU A 12 5.44 1.05 0.15
C LEU A 12 5.92 1.12 -1.29
N VAL A 13 5.09 1.62 -2.19
CA VAL A 13 5.43 1.70 -3.61
C VAL A 13 5.35 3.13 -4.10
N ASP A 14 6.47 3.66 -4.58
CA ASP A 14 6.56 5.01 -5.13
C ASP A 14 7.83 5.06 -5.97
N ASP A 15 7.77 5.68 -7.14
CA ASP A 15 8.93 5.77 -8.02
C ASP A 15 9.91 6.87 -7.57
N ASN A 16 9.56 7.65 -6.57
CA ASN A 16 10.41 8.70 -6.04
C ASN A 16 11.04 8.23 -4.73
N ALA A 17 12.37 8.11 -4.73
CA ALA A 17 13.11 7.60 -3.57
C ALA A 17 12.93 8.47 -2.33
N GLN A 18 12.83 9.80 -2.52
CA GLN A 18 12.64 10.69 -1.39
C GLN A 18 11.28 10.51 -0.73
N ASN A 19 10.25 10.26 -1.53
CA ASN A 19 8.94 9.97 -0.99
C ASN A 19 8.96 8.67 -0.19
N LEU A 20 9.65 7.66 -0.70
CA LEU A 20 9.77 6.39 0.02
C LEU A 20 10.45 6.56 1.36
N GLU A 21 11.54 7.34 1.40
CA GLU A 21 12.23 7.61 2.66
C GLU A 21 11.30 8.27 3.67
N LEU A 22 10.52 9.23 3.20
CA LEU A 22 9.59 9.93 4.08
C LEU A 22 8.53 8.98 4.63
N LEU A 23 7.98 8.14 3.76
CA LEU A 23 6.99 7.17 4.20
C LEU A 23 7.56 6.16 5.18
N GLU A 24 8.82 5.74 4.97
CA GLU A 24 9.49 4.85 5.92
C GLU A 24 9.63 5.51 7.29
N ILE A 25 9.96 6.79 7.30
CA ILE A 25 10.05 7.54 8.55
C ILE A 25 8.70 7.57 9.26
N TYR A 26 7.62 7.82 8.50
CA TYR A 26 6.29 7.81 9.08
C TYR A 26 5.93 6.45 9.69
N MET A 27 6.37 5.39 9.03
CA MET A 27 6.07 4.04 9.52
C MET A 27 6.82 3.68 10.81
N GLU A 28 7.80 4.49 11.21
CA GLU A 28 8.46 4.30 12.49
C GLU A 28 7.49 4.44 13.67
N ASP A 29 6.37 5.11 13.47
CA ASP A 29 5.33 5.20 14.48
C ASP A 29 4.62 3.86 14.69
N LEU A 30 4.88 2.89 13.82
CA LEU A 30 4.32 1.53 13.93
C LEU A 30 5.50 0.54 13.98
N PRO A 31 6.23 0.51 15.09
CA PRO A 31 7.48 -0.27 15.15
C PRO A 31 7.31 -1.78 14.98
N GLU A 32 6.11 -2.29 15.24
CA GLU A 32 5.84 -3.71 15.07
C GLU A 32 5.58 -4.09 13.61
N VAL A 33 5.49 -3.11 12.71
CA VAL A 33 5.22 -3.35 11.29
C VAL A 33 6.54 -3.50 10.55
N ARG A 34 6.63 -4.57 9.74
CA ARG A 34 7.77 -4.75 8.85
C ARG A 34 7.50 -3.96 7.57
N VAL A 35 8.48 -3.16 7.15
CA VAL A 35 8.31 -2.31 5.96
C VAL A 35 9.20 -2.80 4.84
N VAL A 36 8.61 -2.96 3.65
CA VAL A 36 9.33 -3.27 2.41
C VAL A 36 8.99 -2.18 1.42
N THR A 37 9.89 -1.94 0.46
CA THR A 37 9.69 -0.88 -0.52
C THR A 37 9.86 -1.38 -1.94
N ALA A 38 9.23 -0.68 -2.89
CA ALA A 38 9.39 -0.94 -4.31
C ALA A 38 9.32 0.39 -5.04
N THR A 39 10.09 0.51 -6.13
CA THR A 39 10.20 1.78 -6.86
C THR A 39 9.44 1.78 -8.19
N ASN A 40 8.81 0.68 -8.54
CA ASN A 40 8.02 0.61 -9.77
C ASN A 40 7.02 -0.55 -9.64
N GLY A 41 6.11 -0.62 -10.62
CA GLY A 41 5.05 -1.61 -10.58
C GLY A 41 5.54 -3.05 -10.68
N LEU A 42 6.55 -3.30 -11.49
CA LEU A 42 7.09 -4.65 -11.64
C LEU A 42 7.74 -5.13 -10.33
N GLU A 43 8.52 -4.25 -9.72
CA GLU A 43 9.13 -4.56 -8.44
C GLU A 43 8.06 -4.77 -7.37
N ALA A 44 7.01 -3.95 -7.42
CA ALA A 44 5.90 -4.09 -6.48
C ALA A 44 5.26 -5.48 -6.58
N MET A 45 5.02 -5.94 -7.81
CA MET A 45 4.42 -7.27 -7.99
C MET A 45 5.34 -8.37 -7.50
N SER A 46 6.66 -8.22 -7.71
CA SER A 46 7.61 -9.18 -7.16
C SER A 46 7.56 -9.24 -5.64
N LYS A 47 7.49 -8.07 -5.01
CA LYS A 47 7.43 -8.00 -3.55
C LYS A 47 6.13 -8.56 -3.01
N VAL A 48 5.03 -8.34 -3.72
CA VAL A 48 3.75 -8.89 -3.33
C VAL A 48 3.82 -10.42 -3.24
N VAL A 49 4.47 -11.03 -4.22
CA VAL A 49 4.62 -12.49 -4.24
C VAL A 49 5.61 -12.97 -3.18
N GLN A 50 6.76 -12.28 -3.06
CA GLN A 50 7.82 -12.72 -2.16
C GLN A 50 7.52 -12.52 -0.69
N ASP A 51 6.96 -11.35 -0.36
CA ASP A 51 6.80 -10.94 1.04
C ASP A 51 5.37 -11.07 1.55
N ALA A 52 4.42 -11.31 0.66
CA ALA A 52 3.00 -11.44 1.01
C ALA A 52 2.56 -10.36 2.00
N PRO A 53 2.68 -9.07 1.62
CA PRO A 53 2.36 -8.01 2.55
C PRO A 53 0.89 -8.01 2.94
N ASP A 54 0.60 -7.47 4.10
CA ASP A 54 -0.78 -7.32 4.57
C ASP A 54 -1.43 -6.08 3.97
N LEU A 55 -0.62 -5.09 3.66
CA LEU A 55 -1.11 -3.83 3.11
C LEU A 55 -0.09 -3.28 2.12
N VAL A 56 -0.58 -2.71 1.02
CA VAL A 56 0.24 -2.05 0.02
C VAL A 56 -0.18 -0.60 -0.07
N LEU A 57 0.77 0.30 0.16
CA LEU A 57 0.56 1.73 -0.04
C LEU A 57 1.15 2.06 -1.41
N LEU A 58 0.30 2.47 -2.34
CA LEU A 58 0.60 2.40 -3.75
C LEU A 58 0.38 3.74 -4.44
N ASP A 59 1.47 4.34 -4.94
CA ASP A 59 1.37 5.58 -5.70
C ASP A 59 0.74 5.28 -7.06
N ILE A 60 -0.18 6.14 -7.48
CA ILE A 60 -0.86 5.98 -8.76
C ILE A 60 0.06 6.37 -9.92
N MET A 61 0.79 7.47 -9.75
CA MET A 61 1.57 8.05 -10.84
C MET A 61 2.96 7.44 -10.91
N MET A 62 3.07 6.35 -11.66
CA MET A 62 4.36 5.69 -11.87
C MET A 62 4.54 5.39 -13.36
N PRO A 63 5.78 5.43 -13.87
CA PRO A 63 6.03 5.10 -15.27
C PRO A 63 5.84 3.61 -15.52
N LYS A 64 5.54 3.25 -16.76
CA LYS A 64 5.40 1.89 -17.27
C LYS A 64 4.19 1.14 -16.74
N MET A 65 4.07 1.01 -15.43
CA MET A 65 2.91 0.34 -14.83
C MET A 65 2.37 1.24 -13.73
N SER A 66 1.19 1.81 -13.96
CA SER A 66 0.58 2.72 -13.00
C SER A 66 0.12 1.98 -11.76
N GLY A 67 -0.16 2.74 -10.69
CA GLY A 67 -0.73 2.15 -9.48
C GLY A 67 -2.07 1.49 -9.74
N PHE A 68 -2.86 2.02 -10.68
CA PHE A 68 -4.13 1.38 -11.03
C PHE A 68 -3.92 -0.03 -11.55
N GLU A 69 -2.91 -0.21 -12.39
CA GLU A 69 -2.61 -1.52 -12.96
C GLU A 69 -2.14 -2.50 -11.89
N VAL A 70 -1.28 -2.05 -10.99
CA VAL A 70 -0.79 -2.90 -9.89
C VAL A 70 -1.96 -3.32 -9.00
N CYS A 71 -2.80 -2.38 -8.63
CA CYS A 71 -3.97 -2.67 -7.80
C CYS A 71 -4.88 -3.69 -8.48
N LYS A 72 -5.15 -3.48 -9.75
CA LYS A 72 -6.00 -4.37 -10.51
C LYS A 72 -5.45 -5.80 -10.54
N ARG A 73 -4.14 -5.93 -10.73
CA ARG A 73 -3.51 -7.24 -10.74
C ARG A 73 -3.57 -7.94 -9.39
N ILE A 74 -3.34 -7.19 -8.32
CA ILE A 74 -3.42 -7.73 -6.97
C ILE A 74 -4.83 -8.25 -6.69
N LYS A 75 -5.84 -7.47 -7.05
CA LYS A 75 -7.22 -7.81 -6.75
C LYS A 75 -7.80 -8.88 -7.66
N ALA A 76 -7.19 -9.08 -8.83
CA ALA A 76 -7.66 -10.10 -9.77
C ALA A 76 -7.17 -11.50 -9.41
N ASP A 77 -6.10 -11.62 -8.65
CA ASP A 77 -5.50 -12.91 -8.32
C ASP A 77 -6.04 -13.42 -6.97
N PRO A 78 -6.66 -14.60 -6.94
CA PRO A 78 -7.19 -15.16 -5.69
C PRO A 78 -6.16 -15.28 -4.57
N LYS A 79 -4.87 -15.37 -4.92
CA LYS A 79 -3.80 -15.51 -3.94
C LYS A 79 -3.47 -14.19 -3.26
N THR A 80 -3.76 -13.06 -3.90
CA THR A 80 -3.34 -11.75 -3.41
C THR A 80 -4.50 -10.79 -3.18
N ARG A 81 -5.70 -11.13 -3.60
CA ARG A 81 -6.82 -10.18 -3.55
C ARG A 81 -7.20 -9.76 -2.13
N ASP A 82 -6.80 -10.53 -1.12
CA ASP A 82 -7.12 -10.17 0.27
C ASP A 82 -6.12 -9.15 0.84
N ILE A 83 -5.07 -8.84 0.11
CA ILE A 83 -4.12 -7.79 0.51
C ILE A 83 -4.86 -6.46 0.47
N THR A 84 -4.74 -5.68 1.53
CA THR A 84 -5.35 -4.35 1.58
C THR A 84 -4.53 -3.40 0.72
N VAL A 85 -5.18 -2.73 -0.22
CA VAL A 85 -4.51 -1.78 -1.11
C VAL A 85 -5.01 -0.37 -0.82
N VAL A 86 -4.07 0.53 -0.52
CA VAL A 86 -4.36 1.95 -0.30
C VAL A 86 -3.67 2.73 -1.41
N MET A 87 -4.47 3.45 -2.21
CA MET A 87 -3.93 4.28 -3.29
C MET A 87 -3.49 5.62 -2.74
N VAL A 88 -2.32 6.07 -3.16
CA VAL A 88 -1.79 7.39 -2.81
C VAL A 88 -1.88 8.26 -4.04
N THR A 89 -2.52 9.40 -3.92
CA THR A 89 -2.84 10.16 -5.11
C THR A 89 -2.89 11.67 -4.85
N ALA A 90 -2.55 12.45 -5.88
CA ALA A 90 -2.77 13.89 -5.90
C ALA A 90 -4.08 14.20 -6.64
N LEU A 91 -5.02 13.28 -6.61
CA LEU A 91 -6.22 13.34 -7.43
C LEU A 91 -7.11 14.53 -7.08
N ASN A 92 -7.45 15.26 -8.11
CA ASN A 92 -8.36 16.41 -7.97
C ASN A 92 -9.60 16.23 -8.81
N GLU A 93 -9.71 15.12 -9.54
CA GLU A 93 -10.81 14.92 -10.46
C GLU A 93 -11.64 13.70 -10.09
N PRO A 94 -12.97 13.80 -10.22
CA PRO A 94 -13.85 12.66 -9.91
C PRO A 94 -13.53 11.39 -10.70
N SER A 95 -13.08 11.54 -11.95
CA SER A 95 -12.75 10.39 -12.77
C SER A 95 -11.62 9.55 -12.18
N ASP A 96 -10.69 10.19 -11.46
CA ASP A 96 -9.59 9.47 -10.83
C ASP A 96 -10.08 8.63 -9.65
N VAL A 97 -11.03 9.17 -8.91
CA VAL A 97 -11.63 8.44 -7.79
C VAL A 97 -12.40 7.23 -8.31
N GLU A 98 -13.10 7.41 -9.44
CA GLU A 98 -13.82 6.31 -10.07
C GLU A 98 -12.87 5.20 -10.53
N ARG A 99 -11.73 5.58 -11.10
CA ARG A 99 -10.74 4.61 -11.54
C ARG A 99 -10.16 3.82 -10.36
N ALA A 100 -9.90 4.50 -9.25
CA ALA A 100 -9.43 3.83 -8.04
C ALA A 100 -10.45 2.81 -7.55
N ALA A 101 -11.72 3.18 -7.54
CA ALA A 101 -12.78 2.27 -7.13
C ALA A 101 -12.88 1.07 -8.07
N GLU A 102 -12.73 1.30 -9.37
CA GLU A 102 -12.84 0.24 -10.37
C GLU A 102 -11.73 -0.80 -10.25
N CYS A 103 -10.54 -0.41 -9.83
CA CYS A 103 -9.47 -1.39 -9.66
C CYS A 103 -9.55 -2.14 -8.33
N GLY A 104 -10.53 -1.82 -7.50
CA GLY A 104 -10.78 -2.57 -6.27
C GLY A 104 -9.98 -2.12 -5.07
N THR A 105 -9.50 -0.86 -5.09
CA THR A 105 -8.75 -0.33 -3.95
C THR A 105 -9.61 -0.35 -2.69
N ASP A 106 -8.99 -0.64 -1.57
CA ASP A 106 -9.71 -0.67 -0.29
C ASP A 106 -9.87 0.72 0.31
N ASP A 107 -8.93 1.61 -0.01
CA ASP A 107 -8.99 2.98 0.48
C ASP A 107 -8.03 3.82 -0.35
N TYR A 108 -8.05 5.11 -0.15
CA TYR A 108 -7.08 6.00 -0.79
C TYR A 108 -6.78 7.17 0.13
N ILE A 109 -5.61 7.77 -0.08
CA ILE A 109 -5.17 8.92 0.69
C ILE A 109 -4.58 9.93 -0.28
N SER A 110 -4.90 11.21 -0.10
CA SER A 110 -4.44 12.25 -1.03
C SER A 110 -3.15 12.90 -0.55
N LYS A 111 -2.35 13.33 -1.52
CA LYS A 111 -1.13 14.09 -1.26
C LYS A 111 -1.49 15.55 -1.01
N PRO A 112 -0.71 16.25 -0.19
CA PRO A 112 0.44 15.76 0.57
C PRO A 112 0.03 14.86 1.72
N ILE A 113 0.81 13.81 1.96
CA ILE A 113 0.47 12.84 2.99
C ILE A 113 0.85 13.39 4.36
N GLU A 114 -0.12 13.46 5.25
CA GLU A 114 0.11 13.87 6.61
C GLU A 114 0.45 12.65 7.46
N ARG A 115 1.47 12.77 8.28
CA ARG A 115 1.99 11.64 9.05
C ARG A 115 0.91 10.96 9.90
N LYS A 116 0.19 11.74 10.71
CA LYS A 116 -0.81 11.17 11.60
C LYS A 116 -1.95 10.51 10.83
N ALA A 117 -2.39 11.13 9.73
CA ALA A 117 -3.44 10.57 8.92
C ALA A 117 -3.04 9.22 8.34
N LEU A 118 -1.82 9.15 7.82
CA LEU A 118 -1.32 7.90 7.26
C LEU A 118 -1.17 6.81 8.31
N VAL A 119 -0.54 7.15 9.43
CA VAL A 119 -0.29 6.18 10.49
C VAL A 119 -1.61 5.64 11.03
N ASN A 120 -2.59 6.50 11.25
CA ASN A 120 -3.89 6.08 11.75
C ASN A 120 -4.61 5.19 10.75
N LEU A 121 -4.55 5.54 9.47
CA LEU A 121 -5.19 4.74 8.43
C LEU A 121 -4.58 3.35 8.36
N VAL A 122 -3.25 3.27 8.32
CA VAL A 122 -2.55 1.99 8.24
C VAL A 122 -2.85 1.15 9.49
N ARG A 123 -2.78 1.77 10.66
CA ARG A 123 -3.04 1.06 11.91
C ARG A 123 -4.45 0.47 11.92
N ASN A 124 -5.44 1.26 11.51
CA ASN A 124 -6.82 0.81 11.52
C ASN A 124 -7.07 -0.33 10.53
N LEU A 125 -6.48 -0.22 9.34
CA LEU A 125 -6.66 -1.25 8.32
C LEU A 125 -5.97 -2.56 8.71
N LEU A 126 -4.78 -2.46 9.30
CA LEU A 126 -4.07 -3.65 9.76
C LEU A 126 -4.80 -4.31 10.94
N ALA A 127 -5.40 -3.51 11.81
CA ALA A 127 -6.16 -4.05 12.93
C ALA A 127 -7.35 -4.89 12.46
N THR A 128 -7.98 -4.48 11.37
CA THR A 128 -9.09 -5.24 10.79
C THR A 128 -8.64 -6.61 10.31
N LYS A 129 -7.45 -6.68 9.74
CA LYS A 129 -6.91 -7.94 9.23
C LYS A 129 -6.57 -8.91 10.36
N THR A 130 -6.10 -8.40 11.49
CA THR A 130 -5.73 -9.30 12.59
C THR A 130 -6.93 -9.96 13.24
N LYS A 131 -8.12 -9.44 12.98
CA LYS A 131 -9.34 -10.05 13.51
C LYS A 131 -9.80 -11.26 12.70
N GLY A 132 -9.29 -11.35 11.51
CA GLY A 132 -9.73 -12.39 10.56
C GLY A 132 -9.49 -13.79 11.00
#